data_afcb7e55267924f72e77eba5e169fa81
#
_entry.id   afcb7e55267924f72e77eba5e169fa81
#
_cell.length_a   1.000
_cell.length_b   1.000
_cell.length_c   1.000
_cell.angle_alpha   90.00
_cell.angle_beta   90.00
_cell.angle_gamma   90.00
#
_symmetry.space_group_name_H-M   'P 1'
#
loop_
_entity.id
_entity.type
_entity.pdbx_description
1 polymer ?
#
loop_
_entity_poly.entity_id
_entity_poly.type
_entity_poly.pdbx_seq_one_letter_code
_entity_poly.pdbx_strand_id
1 'polypeptide(L)'
;EAGAMNSMRVRRGLIGGVEYESLEDLDGRRIAVIRADDSVICVFPDKEDYVAGFVPNEPFKRFQQLDRERLEQAYDISVVDKEQRIASRDAVKVTLTPKDEFRYAHRFWVDKENGFLLKHDVLGPSDALLERIQFTSVTFTPDLKASDFTPNDESYTQHFTEVEPTVVERRWHFDWLPAGFSLVWQDARR
;
A
#
# COMPACT_ATOMS: atom_id res chain seq x y z
N GLU A 1 -21.87 3.23 10.02
CA GLU A 1 -21.63 2.00 9.24
C GLU A 1 -20.35 1.39 9.77
N ALA A 2 -20.35 0.09 10.11
CA ALA A 2 -19.14 -0.63 10.44
C ALA A 2 -18.28 -0.68 9.16
N GLY A 3 -17.02 -0.25 9.25
CA GLY A 3 -16.11 -0.26 8.10
C GLY A 3 -15.97 -1.68 7.54
N ALA A 4 -15.87 -1.81 6.22
CA ALA A 4 -15.58 -3.08 5.58
C ALA A 4 -14.16 -3.51 5.99
N MET A 5 -14.01 -4.79 6.33
CA MET A 5 -12.71 -5.41 6.62
C MET A 5 -12.41 -6.44 5.54
N ASN A 6 -11.23 -6.36 4.96
CA ASN A 6 -10.72 -7.32 3.98
C ASN A 6 -9.44 -7.95 4.52
N SER A 7 -9.32 -9.26 4.39
CA SER A 7 -8.12 -10.00 4.78
C SER A 7 -7.30 -10.33 3.53
N MET A 8 -6.02 -10.05 3.59
CA MET A 8 -5.10 -10.24 2.47
C MET A 8 -3.84 -10.98 2.91
N ARG A 9 -3.29 -11.79 2.01
CA ARG A 9 -1.95 -12.36 2.15
C ARG A 9 -1.00 -11.63 1.22
N VAL A 10 0.08 -11.11 1.81
CA VAL A 10 1.15 -10.46 1.05
C VAL A 10 2.40 -11.32 1.14
N ARG A 11 3.05 -11.58 0.01
CA ARG A 11 4.41 -12.12 -0.06
C ARG A 11 5.26 -11.14 -0.83
N ARG A 12 6.48 -10.92 -0.36
CA ARG A 12 7.44 -10.06 -1.04
C ARG A 12 8.85 -10.60 -0.87
N GLY A 13 9.65 -10.55 -1.92
CA GLY A 13 11.03 -11.01 -1.88
C GLY A 13 11.87 -10.44 -3.00
N LEU A 14 13.18 -10.33 -2.76
CA LEU A 14 14.19 -10.03 -3.77
C LEU A 14 14.88 -11.35 -4.12
N ILE A 15 14.67 -11.86 -5.33
CA ILE A 15 15.13 -13.18 -5.77
C ILE A 15 15.92 -13.00 -7.07
N GLY A 16 17.20 -13.32 -7.02
CA GLY A 16 18.07 -13.15 -8.20
C GLY A 16 18.20 -11.71 -8.70
N GLY A 17 17.97 -10.71 -7.82
CA GLY A 17 18.00 -9.29 -8.17
C GLY A 17 16.67 -8.74 -8.70
N VAL A 18 15.64 -9.58 -8.83
CA VAL A 18 14.27 -9.22 -9.23
C VAL A 18 13.40 -9.10 -8.00
N GLU A 19 12.65 -8.01 -7.90
CA GLU A 19 11.66 -7.81 -6.84
C GLU A 19 10.34 -8.49 -7.20
N TYR A 20 9.89 -9.40 -6.34
CA TYR A 20 8.62 -10.11 -6.47
C TYR A 20 7.66 -9.67 -5.37
N GLU A 21 6.41 -9.46 -5.73
CA GLU A 21 5.31 -9.22 -4.80
C GLU A 21 4.09 -10.03 -5.21
N SER A 22 3.39 -10.62 -4.25
CA SER A 22 2.06 -11.17 -4.48
C SER A 22 1.09 -10.68 -3.41
N LEU A 23 -0.06 -10.24 -3.85
CA LEU A 23 -1.19 -9.82 -3.02
C LEU A 23 -2.36 -10.74 -3.33
N GLU A 24 -2.84 -11.47 -2.34
CA GLU A 24 -3.93 -12.44 -2.46
C GLU A 24 -5.06 -12.05 -1.50
N ASP A 25 -6.27 -11.87 -2.02
CA ASP A 25 -7.47 -11.70 -1.20
C ASP A 25 -7.85 -13.03 -0.54
N LEU A 26 -8.08 -13.02 0.76
CA LEU A 26 -8.46 -14.21 1.53
C LEU A 26 -9.95 -14.27 1.80
N ASP A 27 -10.67 -13.16 1.60
CA ASP A 27 -12.09 -13.02 1.84
C ASP A 27 -12.83 -12.71 0.54
N GLY A 28 -13.85 -13.48 0.22
CA GLY A 28 -14.69 -13.25 -0.96
C GLY A 28 -14.11 -13.78 -2.27
N ARG A 29 -13.90 -12.92 -3.26
CA ARG A 29 -13.38 -13.33 -4.59
C ARG A 29 -11.89 -13.62 -4.51
N ARG A 30 -11.45 -14.72 -5.07
CA ARG A 30 -10.02 -15.09 -5.14
C ARG A 30 -9.29 -14.21 -6.16
N ILE A 31 -9.02 -12.97 -5.81
CA ILE A 31 -8.22 -12.07 -6.64
C ILE A 31 -6.78 -12.14 -6.13
N ALA A 32 -5.84 -12.41 -7.03
CA ALA A 32 -4.43 -12.31 -6.73
C ALA A 32 -3.76 -11.37 -7.74
N VAL A 33 -2.87 -10.52 -7.24
CA VAL A 33 -2.00 -9.66 -8.04
C VAL A 33 -0.58 -10.11 -7.80
N ILE A 34 0.14 -10.43 -8.86
CA ILE A 34 1.53 -10.85 -8.80
C ILE A 34 2.35 -9.85 -9.62
N ARG A 35 3.39 -9.32 -9.01
CA ARG A 35 4.35 -8.43 -9.67
C ARG A 35 5.72 -9.09 -9.69
N ALA A 36 6.39 -8.95 -10.82
CA ALA A 36 7.78 -9.32 -10.98
C ALA A 36 8.42 -8.29 -11.91
N ASP A 37 9.30 -7.46 -11.37
CA ASP A 37 9.87 -6.32 -12.08
C ASP A 37 8.76 -5.42 -12.69
N ASP A 38 8.80 -5.14 -13.99
CA ASP A 38 7.79 -4.35 -14.73
C ASP A 38 6.54 -5.17 -15.14
N SER A 39 6.47 -6.45 -14.79
CA SER A 39 5.38 -7.34 -15.16
C SER A 39 4.34 -7.45 -14.04
N VAL A 40 3.09 -7.27 -14.38
CA VAL A 40 1.95 -7.45 -13.46
C VAL A 40 1.02 -8.51 -14.02
N ILE A 41 0.73 -9.51 -13.20
CA ILE A 41 -0.21 -10.59 -13.53
C ILE A 41 -1.38 -10.48 -12.55
N CYS A 42 -2.59 -10.28 -13.07
CA CYS A 42 -3.81 -10.35 -12.27
C CYS A 42 -4.52 -11.67 -12.53
N VAL A 43 -4.82 -12.39 -11.47
CA VAL A 43 -5.53 -13.67 -11.51
C VAL A 43 -6.95 -13.46 -11.04
N PHE A 44 -7.92 -13.80 -11.88
CA PHE A 44 -9.35 -13.70 -11.59
C PHE A 44 -9.96 -15.09 -11.69
N PRO A 45 -10.59 -15.64 -10.64
CA PRO A 45 -11.16 -16.99 -10.70
C PRO A 45 -12.47 -17.08 -11.48
N ASP A 46 -13.20 -15.99 -11.65
CA ASP A 46 -14.51 -15.96 -12.28
C ASP A 46 -14.47 -15.18 -13.61
N LYS A 47 -15.08 -15.75 -14.67
CA LYS A 47 -15.13 -15.23 -16.05
C LYS A 47 -15.94 -13.94 -16.25
N GLU A 48 -16.48 -13.33 -15.21
CA GLU A 48 -17.23 -12.11 -15.36
C GLU A 48 -16.30 -10.93 -15.63
N ASP A 49 -16.59 -10.21 -16.72
CA ASP A 49 -15.89 -9.05 -17.27
C ASP A 49 -15.34 -8.09 -16.21
N TYR A 50 -14.19 -8.40 -15.65
CA TYR A 50 -13.46 -7.49 -14.81
C TYR A 50 -12.55 -6.65 -15.71
N VAL A 51 -13.00 -5.47 -16.06
CA VAL A 51 -12.11 -4.46 -16.64
C VAL A 51 -11.18 -4.04 -15.50
N ALA A 52 -9.98 -4.58 -15.51
CA ALA A 52 -8.92 -4.14 -14.59
C ALA A 52 -8.52 -2.70 -14.92
N GLY A 53 -9.36 -1.76 -14.48
CA GLY A 53 -9.06 -0.33 -14.55
C GLY A 53 -8.11 0.15 -13.46
N PHE A 54 -7.74 -0.74 -12.52
CA PHE A 54 -6.93 -0.36 -11.37
C PHE A 54 -6.09 -1.54 -10.89
N VAL A 55 -4.82 -1.51 -11.21
CA VAL A 55 -3.83 -2.29 -10.48
C VAL A 55 -3.59 -1.53 -9.16
N PRO A 56 -3.90 -2.12 -7.99
CA PRO A 56 -3.66 -1.44 -6.72
C PRO A 56 -2.19 -1.02 -6.67
N ASN A 57 -1.94 0.29 -6.60
CA ASN A 57 -0.59 0.79 -6.35
C ASN A 57 -0.09 0.12 -5.07
N GLU A 58 1.15 -0.31 -5.08
CA GLU A 58 1.80 -0.94 -3.93
C GLU A 58 1.59 -0.06 -2.69
N PRO A 59 0.76 -0.47 -1.72
CA PRO A 59 0.46 0.37 -0.55
C PRO A 59 1.73 0.69 0.24
N PHE A 60 2.76 -0.14 0.12
CA PHE A 60 4.00 -0.04 0.87
C PHE A 60 5.11 0.76 0.14
N LYS A 61 5.11 0.86 -1.19
CA LYS A 61 6.11 1.68 -1.94
C LYS A 61 6.04 3.16 -1.55
N ARG A 62 4.84 3.68 -1.30
CA ARG A 62 4.66 5.08 -0.89
C ARG A 62 5.39 5.44 0.39
N PHE A 63 5.56 4.50 1.31
CA PHE A 63 6.27 4.72 2.57
C PHE A 63 7.78 4.67 2.43
N GLN A 64 8.31 3.99 1.42
CA GLN A 64 9.76 3.88 1.18
C GLN A 64 10.34 5.15 0.52
N GLN A 65 9.51 5.97 -0.11
CA GLN A 65 9.90 7.18 -0.84
C GLN A 65 9.61 8.47 -0.07
N LEU A 66 9.32 8.36 1.23
CA LEU A 66 9.02 9.53 2.06
C LEU A 66 10.28 10.39 2.24
N ASP A 67 10.22 11.60 1.70
CA ASP A 67 11.22 12.65 1.95
C ASP A 67 11.05 13.20 3.37
N ARG A 68 12.08 13.01 4.19
CA ARG A 68 12.08 13.43 5.59
C ARG A 68 11.84 14.93 5.75
N GLU A 69 12.49 15.75 4.94
CA GLU A 69 12.37 17.21 5.04
C GLU A 69 10.94 17.67 4.73
N ARG A 70 10.32 17.09 3.72
CA ARG A 70 8.91 17.35 3.38
C ARG A 70 7.96 16.87 4.46
N LEU A 71 8.25 15.74 5.11
CA LEU A 71 7.45 15.27 6.25
C LEU A 71 7.54 16.24 7.43
N GLU A 72 8.73 16.65 7.81
CA GLU A 72 8.95 17.57 8.93
C GLU A 72 8.35 18.97 8.67
N GLN A 73 8.23 19.40 7.42
CA GLN A 73 7.51 20.63 7.05
C GLN A 73 5.99 20.50 7.25
N ALA A 74 5.42 19.33 6.97
CA ALA A 74 3.98 19.10 6.96
C ALA A 74 3.43 18.51 8.26
N TYR A 75 4.28 17.82 9.04
CA TYR A 75 3.88 17.07 10.24
C TYR A 75 4.81 17.31 11.42
N ASP A 76 4.23 17.29 12.62
CA ASP A 76 4.96 17.05 13.85
C ASP A 76 5.12 15.54 14.04
N ILE A 77 6.38 15.10 14.20
CA ILE A 77 6.73 13.69 14.31
C ILE A 77 7.03 13.35 15.76
N SER A 78 6.35 12.35 16.30
CA SER A 78 6.63 11.84 17.64
C SER A 78 6.86 10.34 17.62
N VAL A 79 7.82 9.88 18.41
CA VAL A 79 8.18 8.46 18.56
C VAL A 79 7.91 8.04 19.99
N VAL A 80 7.15 6.97 20.16
CA VAL A 80 6.82 6.41 21.46
C VAL A 80 7.36 4.99 21.54
N ASP A 81 8.44 4.83 22.27
CA ASP A 81 9.09 3.53 22.54
C ASP A 81 8.54 2.94 23.86
N LYS A 82 7.23 2.72 23.94
CA LYS A 82 6.62 1.89 24.97
C LYS A 82 6.45 0.48 24.43
N GLU A 83 6.44 -0.50 25.33
CA GLU A 83 6.16 -1.89 24.96
C GLU A 83 4.82 -2.00 24.23
N GLN A 84 4.89 -2.29 22.95
CA GLN A 84 3.75 -2.56 22.09
C GLN A 84 4.08 -3.78 21.21
N ARG A 85 3.12 -4.66 21.06
CA ARG A 85 3.29 -5.85 20.20
C ARG A 85 2.23 -5.89 19.13
N ILE A 86 2.66 -6.07 17.88
CA ILE A 86 1.81 -6.26 16.70
C ILE A 86 2.29 -7.52 15.99
N ALA A 87 1.38 -8.41 15.61
CA ALA A 87 1.71 -9.70 14.97
C ALA A 87 2.78 -10.50 15.75
N SER A 88 2.71 -10.48 17.10
CA SER A 88 3.68 -11.08 18.03
C SER A 88 5.11 -10.53 17.99
N ARG A 89 5.32 -9.36 17.38
CA ARG A 89 6.60 -8.66 17.25
C ARG A 89 6.62 -7.36 18.06
N ASP A 90 7.74 -7.01 18.61
CA ASP A 90 7.91 -5.77 19.35
C ASP A 90 7.96 -4.59 18.39
N ALA A 91 7.18 -3.55 18.69
CA ALA A 91 6.98 -2.42 17.80
C ALA A 91 7.24 -1.07 18.49
N VAL A 92 7.78 -0.14 17.71
CA VAL A 92 7.86 1.28 18.03
C VAL A 92 6.69 1.99 17.35
N LYS A 93 5.99 2.87 18.09
CA LYS A 93 4.94 3.69 17.53
C LYS A 93 5.49 5.04 17.08
N VAL A 94 5.28 5.37 15.83
CA VAL A 94 5.56 6.70 15.24
C VAL A 94 4.23 7.37 14.91
N THR A 95 4.07 8.62 15.35
CA THR A 95 2.87 9.41 15.05
C THR A 95 3.26 10.63 14.23
N LEU A 96 2.52 10.86 13.14
CA LEU A 96 2.59 12.06 12.33
C LEU A 96 1.31 12.87 12.57
N THR A 97 1.45 14.03 13.25
CA THR A 97 0.36 14.95 13.47
C THR A 97 0.46 16.08 12.45
N PRO A 98 -0.55 16.31 11.60
CA PRO A 98 -0.48 17.36 10.59
C PRO A 98 -0.40 18.74 11.22
N LYS A 99 0.35 19.65 10.60
CA LYS A 99 0.47 21.07 10.99
C LYS A 99 -0.63 21.94 10.38
N ASP A 100 -1.49 21.36 9.54
CA ASP A 100 -2.60 22.04 8.89
C ASP A 100 -3.89 21.21 8.95
N GLU A 101 -4.99 21.74 8.44
CA GLU A 101 -6.33 21.12 8.41
C GLU A 101 -6.62 20.28 7.16
N PHE A 102 -5.68 20.22 6.21
CA PHE A 102 -5.88 19.57 4.90
C PHE A 102 -5.33 18.15 4.85
N ARG A 103 -4.60 17.73 5.88
CA ARG A 103 -3.92 16.42 5.95
C ARG A 103 -4.51 15.57 7.05
N TYR A 104 -4.49 14.26 6.84
CA TYR A 104 -4.81 13.29 7.88
C TYR A 104 -3.62 13.05 8.79
N ALA A 105 -3.89 12.71 10.05
CA ALA A 105 -2.88 12.20 10.96
C ALA A 105 -2.60 10.72 10.67
N HIS A 106 -1.37 10.29 10.95
CA HIS A 106 -0.97 8.91 10.74
C HIS A 106 -0.32 8.34 12.00
N ARG A 107 -0.57 7.05 12.27
CA ARG A 107 0.12 6.28 13.30
C ARG A 107 0.69 5.03 12.68
N PHE A 108 1.99 4.84 12.83
CA PHE A 108 2.72 3.69 12.33
C PHE A 108 3.25 2.87 13.50
N TRP A 109 3.20 1.55 13.37
CA TRP A 109 3.89 0.64 14.27
C TRP A 109 4.93 -0.11 13.46
N VAL A 110 6.17 0.14 13.80
CA VAL A 110 7.35 -0.34 13.08
C VAL A 110 8.06 -1.37 13.93
N ASP A 111 8.40 -2.49 13.34
CA ASP A 111 9.15 -3.56 13.99
C ASP A 111 10.49 -3.06 14.52
N LYS A 112 10.80 -3.33 15.80
CA LYS A 112 12.05 -2.88 16.43
C LYS A 112 13.30 -3.55 15.85
N GLU A 113 13.17 -4.78 15.36
CA GLU A 113 14.30 -5.56 14.90
C GLU A 113 14.78 -5.17 13.51
N ASN A 114 13.83 -4.93 12.57
CA ASN A 114 14.16 -4.77 11.16
C ASN A 114 13.48 -3.58 10.46
N GLY A 115 12.71 -2.79 11.21
CA GLY A 115 12.06 -1.60 10.66
C GLY A 115 10.83 -1.88 9.78
N PHE A 116 10.31 -3.10 9.75
CA PHE A 116 9.14 -3.45 8.94
C PHE A 116 7.87 -2.80 9.50
N LEU A 117 7.02 -2.26 8.60
CA LEU A 117 5.74 -1.67 8.98
C LEU A 117 4.73 -2.77 9.34
N LEU A 118 4.38 -2.86 10.63
CA LEU A 118 3.46 -3.87 11.16
C LEU A 118 2.01 -3.40 11.17
N LYS A 119 1.78 -2.10 11.33
CA LYS A 119 0.45 -1.51 11.37
C LYS A 119 0.52 -0.04 10.99
N HIS A 120 -0.50 0.44 10.30
CA HIS A 120 -0.72 1.83 9.94
C HIS A 120 -2.19 2.20 10.15
N ASP A 121 -2.42 3.29 10.87
CA ASP A 121 -3.73 3.93 11.04
C ASP A 121 -3.72 5.29 10.35
N VAL A 122 -4.75 5.59 9.57
CA VAL A 122 -5.07 6.93 9.07
C VAL A 122 -6.20 7.49 9.92
N LEU A 123 -6.00 8.69 10.43
CA LEU A 123 -6.92 9.34 11.36
C LEU A 123 -7.44 10.64 10.77
N GLY A 124 -8.75 10.77 10.81
CA GLY A 124 -9.45 12.01 10.47
C GLY A 124 -9.53 12.99 11.65
N PRO A 125 -10.38 14.02 11.51
CA PRO A 125 -10.65 14.97 12.58
C PRO A 125 -11.07 14.27 13.88
N SER A 126 -10.65 14.83 15.01
CA SER A 126 -10.95 14.28 16.34
C SER A 126 -10.45 12.84 16.56
N ASP A 127 -9.34 12.47 15.92
CA ASP A 127 -8.75 11.12 16.02
C ASP A 127 -9.65 9.98 15.52
N ALA A 128 -10.66 10.29 14.68
CA ALA A 128 -11.53 9.28 14.08
C ALA A 128 -10.73 8.35 13.18
N LEU A 129 -10.77 7.04 13.45
CA LEU A 129 -10.10 6.05 12.61
C LEU A 129 -10.81 5.95 11.25
N LEU A 130 -10.11 6.30 10.17
CA LEU A 130 -10.60 6.23 8.80
C LEU A 130 -10.18 4.96 8.10
N GLU A 131 -8.92 4.57 8.26
CA GLU A 131 -8.34 3.39 7.62
C GLU A 131 -7.35 2.71 8.57
N ARG A 132 -7.30 1.40 8.53
CA ARG A 132 -6.31 0.59 9.23
C ARG A 132 -5.79 -0.51 8.32
N ILE A 133 -4.47 -0.58 8.19
CA ILE A 133 -3.77 -1.75 7.67
C ILE A 133 -2.98 -2.35 8.84
N GLN A 134 -3.16 -3.63 9.11
CA GLN A 134 -2.46 -4.31 10.19
C GLN A 134 -2.14 -5.74 9.80
N PHE A 135 -0.89 -6.14 10.00
CA PHE A 135 -0.51 -7.54 9.89
C PHE A 135 -0.96 -8.30 11.13
N THR A 136 -1.63 -9.42 10.92
CA THR A 136 -1.99 -10.39 11.98
C THR A 136 -0.89 -11.40 12.20
N SER A 137 -0.09 -11.66 11.16
CA SER A 137 1.07 -12.55 11.19
C SER A 137 2.12 -12.06 10.21
N VAL A 138 3.40 -12.14 10.57
CA VAL A 138 4.54 -11.79 9.70
C VAL A 138 5.62 -12.84 9.87
N THR A 139 6.10 -13.37 8.76
CA THR A 139 7.22 -14.31 8.73
C THR A 139 8.29 -13.79 7.78
N PHE A 140 9.51 -13.66 8.28
CA PHE A 140 10.69 -13.37 7.47
C PHE A 140 11.40 -14.70 7.19
N THR A 141 11.48 -15.07 5.92
CA THR A 141 12.11 -16.32 5.51
C THR A 141 13.07 -16.10 4.35
N PRO A 142 14.25 -16.68 4.35
CA PRO A 142 15.18 -16.62 3.23
C PRO A 142 14.80 -17.58 2.08
N ASP A 143 13.80 -18.45 2.27
CA ASP A 143 13.54 -19.60 1.38
C ASP A 143 12.53 -19.32 0.26
N LEU A 144 12.08 -18.05 0.09
CA LEU A 144 11.19 -17.68 -1.00
C LEU A 144 11.86 -17.90 -2.36
N LYS A 145 11.10 -18.50 -3.28
CA LYS A 145 11.51 -18.80 -4.67
C LYS A 145 10.59 -18.09 -5.63
N ALA A 146 11.05 -17.81 -6.85
CA ALA A 146 10.23 -17.24 -7.90
C ALA A 146 8.95 -18.05 -8.17
N SER A 147 8.99 -19.38 -8.00
CA SER A 147 7.81 -20.24 -8.11
C SER A 147 6.71 -19.97 -7.07
N ASP A 148 7.05 -19.33 -5.93
CA ASP A 148 6.05 -18.98 -4.90
C ASP A 148 5.20 -17.77 -5.31
N PHE A 149 5.58 -17.11 -6.41
CA PHE A 149 4.92 -15.97 -7.02
C PHE A 149 4.27 -16.29 -8.35
N THR A 150 4.04 -17.56 -8.64
CA THR A 150 3.28 -18.00 -9.81
C THR A 150 1.81 -18.21 -9.45
N PRO A 151 0.87 -17.93 -10.38
CA PRO A 151 -0.54 -18.22 -10.16
C PRO A 151 -0.75 -19.71 -9.90
N ASN A 152 -1.58 -20.03 -8.92
CA ASN A 152 -1.99 -21.43 -8.67
C ASN A 152 -2.98 -21.96 -9.72
N ASP A 153 -3.61 -21.07 -10.47
CA ASP A 153 -4.58 -21.40 -11.52
C ASP A 153 -4.29 -20.54 -12.75
N GLU A 154 -3.90 -21.17 -13.85
CA GLU A 154 -3.57 -20.50 -15.11
C GLU A 154 -4.81 -20.14 -15.95
N SER A 155 -6.00 -20.59 -15.57
CA SER A 155 -7.19 -20.52 -16.43
C SER A 155 -7.73 -19.10 -16.64
N TYR A 156 -7.35 -18.11 -15.80
CA TYR A 156 -7.85 -16.73 -15.86
C TYR A 156 -6.77 -15.70 -15.53
N THR A 157 -5.69 -15.73 -16.28
CA THR A 157 -4.56 -14.84 -16.07
C THR A 157 -4.58 -13.71 -17.09
N GLN A 158 -4.61 -12.47 -16.66
CA GLN A 158 -4.39 -11.30 -17.49
C GLN A 158 -3.04 -10.69 -17.18
N HIS A 159 -2.22 -10.49 -18.22
CA HIS A 159 -0.92 -9.84 -18.11
C HIS A 159 -1.06 -8.36 -18.44
N PHE A 160 -0.54 -7.53 -17.57
CA PHE A 160 -0.46 -6.09 -17.77
C PHE A 160 1.01 -5.69 -17.77
N THR A 161 1.37 -4.84 -18.69
CA THR A 161 2.62 -4.07 -18.60
C THR A 161 2.26 -2.73 -17.99
N GLU A 162 3.05 -2.25 -17.04
CA GLU A 162 2.85 -0.92 -16.48
C GLU A 162 2.96 0.09 -17.63
N VAL A 163 1.83 0.68 -18.02
CA VAL A 163 1.79 1.68 -19.08
C VAL A 163 2.06 3.03 -18.44
N GLU A 164 3.12 3.70 -18.85
CA GLU A 164 3.34 5.07 -18.45
C GLU A 164 2.10 5.92 -18.77
N PRO A 165 1.63 6.74 -17.83
CA PRO A 165 0.43 7.55 -18.06
C PRO A 165 0.69 8.51 -19.23
N THR A 166 -0.07 8.34 -20.30
CA THR A 166 -0.04 9.26 -21.44
C THR A 166 -0.42 10.65 -20.95
N VAL A 167 0.36 11.66 -21.31
CA VAL A 167 0.03 13.06 -21.01
C VAL A 167 -1.26 13.42 -21.74
N VAL A 168 -2.34 13.54 -20.99
CA VAL A 168 -3.65 13.94 -21.51
C VAL A 168 -3.79 15.44 -21.36
N GLU A 169 -4.34 16.14 -22.39
CA GLU A 169 -4.65 17.56 -22.31
C GLU A 169 -5.53 17.83 -21.09
N ARG A 170 -5.11 18.79 -20.27
CA ARG A 170 -5.80 19.16 -19.04
C ARG A 170 -7.11 19.85 -19.39
N ARG A 171 -8.24 19.21 -19.13
CA ARG A 171 -9.58 19.82 -19.21
C ARG A 171 -9.97 20.55 -17.93
N TRP A 172 -9.32 20.24 -16.81
CA TRP A 172 -9.57 20.79 -15.49
C TRP A 172 -8.29 21.39 -14.92
N HIS A 173 -8.40 22.49 -14.22
CA HIS A 173 -7.32 23.10 -13.45
C HIS A 173 -7.81 23.36 -12.03
N PHE A 174 -6.90 23.38 -11.10
CA PHE A 174 -7.17 23.77 -9.73
C PHE A 174 -6.77 25.23 -9.57
N ASP A 175 -7.72 26.09 -9.18
CA ASP A 175 -7.45 27.50 -8.93
C ASP A 175 -6.61 27.68 -7.66
N TRP A 176 -6.65 26.69 -6.76
CA TRP A 176 -5.90 26.71 -5.52
C TRP A 176 -5.58 25.29 -5.05
N LEU A 177 -4.42 25.13 -4.45
CA LEU A 177 -3.98 23.93 -3.74
C LEU A 177 -3.40 24.33 -2.38
N PRO A 178 -3.59 23.53 -1.32
CA PRO A 178 -2.94 23.77 -0.05
C PRO A 178 -1.41 23.75 -0.19
N ALA A 179 -0.70 24.49 0.68
CA ALA A 179 0.76 24.51 0.66
C ALA A 179 1.35 23.09 0.78
N GLY A 180 2.31 22.75 -0.09
CA GLY A 180 2.96 21.44 -0.14
C GLY A 180 2.14 20.33 -0.81
N PHE A 181 0.98 20.64 -1.39
CA PHE A 181 0.27 19.72 -2.28
C PHE A 181 0.69 19.95 -3.72
N SER A 182 0.77 18.87 -4.47
CA SER A 182 1.03 18.92 -5.92
C SER A 182 0.11 17.92 -6.63
N LEU A 183 -0.23 18.23 -7.88
CA LEU A 183 -0.99 17.30 -8.70
C LEU A 183 -0.07 16.12 -9.08
N VAL A 184 -0.43 14.93 -8.62
CA VAL A 184 0.34 13.71 -8.88
C VAL A 184 -0.17 13.01 -10.14
N TRP A 185 -1.48 13.00 -10.36
CA TRP A 185 -2.10 12.31 -11.47
C TRP A 185 -3.48 12.90 -11.79
N GLN A 186 -3.84 12.88 -13.06
CA GLN A 186 -5.15 13.33 -13.55
C GLN A 186 -5.64 12.35 -14.62
N ASP A 187 -6.82 11.75 -14.42
CA ASP A 187 -7.51 10.96 -15.44
C ASP A 187 -8.50 11.86 -16.22
N ALA A 188 -8.43 11.80 -17.53
CA ALA A 188 -9.34 12.52 -18.42
C ALA A 188 -10.55 11.68 -18.86
N ARG A 189 -10.67 10.44 -18.35
CA ARG A 189 -11.80 9.57 -18.66
C ARG A 189 -12.98 9.89 -17.76
N ARG A 190 -13.77 10.90 -18.19
CA ARG A 190 -15.24 11.01 -18.09
C ARG A 190 -15.76 11.96 -19.10
#